data_ad2a8d0634f6dd2f0a4428336047d0b6
#
_entry.id   ad2a8d0634f6dd2f0a4428336047d0b6
#
_cell.length_a   1.000
_cell.length_b   1.000
_cell.length_c   1.000
_cell.angle_alpha   90.00
_cell.angle_beta   90.00
_cell.angle_gamma   90.00
#
_symmetry.space_group_name_H-M   'P 1'
#
loop_
_entity.id
_entity.type
_entity.pdbx_description
1 polymer ?
#
loop_
_entity_poly.entity_id
_entity_poly.type
_entity_poly.pdbx_seq_one_letter_code
_entity_poly.pdbx_strand_id
1 'polypeptide(L)'
;MIMPEVWGIPDRYFKKDLANREELPKLPTDILDWIREIRPKAEGKKRVIMPPWRDIYNDNFNNKFILGGRQIFKSTYTTDVLAFEATTKRNSQLVYVTYDDINKAGFSRQKLQIGTFDGSDVLKKFPRNRLGNVGEISLKNNSTIYVTTDHGQYHHVEGKSASHIMLDEAQYQDMQYFDRIPLVMTITQGKVSVLGVGGESGSPYEQLWRDTDQREWVFDNNEDYVDSAGIIFKGQGWRNDLIFGEIKDEDTEATKWGLIADDRLMKIMSGRWRANEPQKSRDWHGFHVPQTIIPHIPLSTADATNPKMYNIDKKYAIEAKRQKMSPHLFTSHVMGGFYHAERRPITREMIDNLFYG
;
A
#
# COMPACT_ATOMS: atom_id res chain seq x y z
N MET A 1 -21.96 -11.86 -30.88
CA MET A 1 -23.10 -12.52 -30.20
C MET A 1 -23.09 -13.99 -30.65
N ILE A 2 -22.63 -14.90 -29.79
CA ILE A 2 -22.56 -16.34 -30.10
C ILE A 2 -23.97 -16.86 -29.90
N MET A 3 -24.56 -17.42 -30.93
CA MET A 3 -25.92 -17.94 -30.92
C MET A 3 -26.03 -19.13 -29.95
N PRO A 4 -27.01 -19.17 -29.04
CA PRO A 4 -27.18 -20.26 -28.06
C PRO A 4 -27.38 -21.66 -28.66
N GLU A 5 -27.82 -21.72 -29.88
CA GLU A 5 -28.13 -22.98 -30.60
C GLU A 5 -26.91 -23.86 -30.89
N VAL A 6 -25.69 -23.30 -30.83
CA VAL A 6 -24.43 -24.04 -31.11
C VAL A 6 -24.08 -25.05 -30.00
N TRP A 7 -24.62 -24.85 -28.76
CA TRP A 7 -24.23 -25.66 -27.60
C TRP A 7 -25.33 -26.52 -27.01
N GLY A 8 -26.51 -26.53 -27.61
CA GLY A 8 -27.64 -27.37 -27.15
C GLY A 8 -28.17 -27.05 -25.75
N ILE A 9 -27.82 -25.87 -25.18
CA ILE A 9 -28.25 -25.42 -23.86
C ILE A 9 -29.60 -24.72 -24.02
N PRO A 10 -30.69 -25.19 -23.37
CA PRO A 10 -31.99 -24.55 -23.50
C PRO A 10 -32.02 -23.08 -23.04
N ASP A 11 -32.63 -22.22 -23.83
CA ASP A 11 -32.80 -20.76 -23.63
C ASP A 11 -33.33 -20.40 -22.23
N ARG A 12 -34.11 -21.30 -21.59
CA ARG A 12 -34.64 -21.13 -20.23
C ARG A 12 -33.55 -20.96 -19.12
N TYR A 13 -32.38 -21.53 -19.33
CA TYR A 13 -31.29 -21.42 -18.37
C TYR A 13 -30.63 -20.05 -18.46
N PHE A 14 -30.49 -19.50 -19.67
CA PHE A 14 -29.94 -18.14 -19.86
C PHE A 14 -30.90 -17.06 -19.39
N LYS A 15 -32.21 -17.22 -19.61
CA LYS A 15 -33.25 -16.26 -19.18
C LYS A 15 -33.38 -16.19 -17.66
N LYS A 16 -33.25 -17.33 -16.96
CA LYS A 16 -33.34 -17.37 -15.49
C LYS A 16 -32.15 -16.69 -14.80
N ASP A 17 -30.95 -16.81 -15.36
CA ASP A 17 -29.76 -16.15 -14.84
C ASP A 17 -29.76 -14.62 -15.12
N LEU A 18 -30.38 -14.19 -16.22
CA LEU A 18 -30.49 -12.77 -16.55
C LEU A 18 -31.56 -12.05 -15.72
N ALA A 19 -32.67 -12.73 -15.43
CA ALA A 19 -33.80 -12.15 -14.68
C ALA A 19 -33.50 -11.92 -13.17
N ASN A 20 -32.53 -12.64 -12.62
CA ASN A 20 -32.13 -12.55 -11.19
C ASN A 20 -30.82 -11.77 -10.95
N ARG A 21 -30.27 -11.08 -11.94
CA ARG A 21 -29.11 -10.21 -11.72
C ARG A 21 -29.57 -8.93 -11.06
N GLU A 22 -29.43 -8.86 -9.74
CA GLU A 22 -29.41 -7.55 -9.07
C GLU A 22 -28.44 -6.63 -9.83
N GLU A 23 -28.92 -5.50 -10.29
CA GLU A 23 -28.06 -4.50 -10.93
C GLU A 23 -27.02 -4.04 -9.90
N LEU A 24 -25.76 -4.32 -10.18
CA LEU A 24 -24.68 -3.83 -9.34
C LEU A 24 -24.61 -2.30 -9.45
N PRO A 25 -24.34 -1.60 -8.35
CA PRO A 25 -24.25 -0.15 -8.36
C PRO A 25 -23.16 0.34 -9.33
N LYS A 26 -23.43 1.43 -10.01
CA LYS A 26 -22.39 2.15 -10.77
C LYS A 26 -21.39 2.76 -9.81
N LEU A 27 -20.11 2.59 -10.11
CA LEU A 27 -19.01 3.07 -9.28
C LEU A 27 -18.19 4.10 -10.06
N PRO A 28 -17.56 5.05 -9.37
CA PRO A 28 -16.55 5.93 -9.97
C PRO A 28 -15.43 5.11 -10.62
N THR A 29 -14.94 5.57 -11.76
CA THR A 29 -13.85 4.94 -12.51
C THR A 29 -12.46 5.51 -12.15
N ASP A 30 -12.43 6.65 -11.50
CA ASP A 30 -11.22 7.20 -10.87
C ASP A 30 -11.09 6.66 -9.44
N ILE A 31 -9.90 6.23 -9.06
CA ILE A 31 -9.67 5.58 -7.77
C ILE A 31 -9.83 6.55 -6.59
N LEU A 32 -9.47 7.82 -6.74
CA LEU A 32 -9.61 8.81 -5.66
C LEU A 32 -11.07 9.19 -5.44
N ASP A 33 -11.85 9.32 -6.52
CA ASP A 33 -13.28 9.52 -6.45
C ASP A 33 -13.97 8.30 -5.86
N TRP A 34 -13.57 7.10 -6.26
CA TRP A 34 -14.08 5.85 -5.69
C TRP A 34 -13.81 5.77 -4.18
N ILE A 35 -12.59 6.13 -3.73
CA ILE A 35 -12.28 6.14 -2.29
C ILE A 35 -13.15 7.16 -1.56
N ARG A 36 -13.32 8.36 -2.12
CA ARG A 36 -14.09 9.44 -1.51
C ARG A 36 -15.57 9.08 -1.36
N GLU A 37 -16.16 8.44 -2.38
CA GLU A 37 -17.59 8.15 -2.42
C GLU A 37 -17.95 6.81 -1.80
N ILE A 38 -17.11 5.78 -2.01
CA ILE A 38 -17.44 4.40 -1.67
C ILE A 38 -16.80 3.96 -0.35
N ARG A 39 -15.63 4.52 -0.03
CA ARG A 39 -14.88 4.24 1.21
C ARG A 39 -14.45 5.51 1.94
N PRO A 40 -15.39 6.40 2.29
CA PRO A 40 -15.05 7.65 2.96
C PRO A 40 -14.46 7.45 4.35
N LYS A 41 -14.67 6.27 4.96
CA LYS A 41 -14.10 5.87 6.26
C LYS A 41 -13.22 4.62 6.09
N ALA A 42 -12.18 4.52 6.91
CA ALA A 42 -11.41 3.30 7.10
C ALA A 42 -11.23 3.09 8.60
N GLU A 43 -11.57 1.90 9.08
CA GLU A 43 -11.56 1.58 10.52
C GLU A 43 -12.39 2.59 11.36
N GLY A 44 -13.56 3.00 10.84
CA GLY A 44 -14.45 3.97 11.50
C GLY A 44 -14.02 5.44 11.40
N LYS A 45 -12.86 5.76 10.82
CA LYS A 45 -12.33 7.12 10.75
C LYS A 45 -12.42 7.70 9.34
N LYS A 46 -12.76 9.00 9.24
CA LYS A 46 -12.73 9.74 7.96
C LYS A 46 -11.35 9.60 7.32
N ARG A 47 -11.34 9.24 6.05
CA ARG A 47 -10.11 9.05 5.28
C ARG A 47 -9.59 10.37 4.74
N VAL A 48 -8.29 10.54 4.89
CA VAL A 48 -7.55 11.58 4.19
C VAL A 48 -6.40 10.93 3.44
N ILE A 49 -6.36 11.14 2.14
CA ILE A 49 -5.29 10.63 1.29
C ILE A 49 -4.25 11.74 1.18
N MET A 50 -3.10 11.53 1.82
CA MET A 50 -1.99 12.49 1.78
C MET A 50 -1.43 12.65 0.36
N PRO A 51 -0.89 13.83 -0.01
CA PRO A 51 -0.36 14.08 -1.34
C PRO A 51 0.59 13.01 -1.88
N PRO A 52 1.58 12.49 -1.14
CA PRO A 52 2.44 11.42 -1.63
C PRO A 52 1.64 10.16 -2.05
N TRP A 53 0.65 9.77 -1.26
CA TRP A 53 -0.20 8.61 -1.57
C TRP A 53 -1.17 8.88 -2.71
N ARG A 54 -1.69 10.10 -2.82
CA ARG A 54 -2.57 10.49 -3.92
C ARG A 54 -1.90 10.25 -5.28
N ASP A 55 -0.64 10.63 -5.41
CA ASP A 55 0.11 10.43 -6.65
C ASP A 55 0.41 8.95 -6.90
N ILE A 56 0.68 8.15 -5.84
CA ILE A 56 0.86 6.69 -5.97
C ILE A 56 -0.43 6.02 -6.44
N TYR A 57 -1.61 6.45 -5.95
CA TYR A 57 -2.91 5.96 -6.42
C TYR A 57 -3.14 6.30 -7.90
N ASN A 58 -2.79 7.51 -8.32
CA ASN A 58 -2.99 8.00 -9.68
C ASN A 58 -1.94 7.50 -10.67
N ASP A 59 -0.85 6.94 -10.20
CA ASP A 59 0.16 6.36 -11.06
C ASP A 59 -0.40 5.12 -11.78
N ASN A 60 -0.52 5.20 -13.10
CA ASN A 60 -1.06 4.13 -13.94
C ASN A 60 0.01 3.16 -14.45
N PHE A 61 1.26 3.29 -14.02
CA PHE A 61 2.31 2.39 -14.43
C PHE A 61 2.07 0.96 -13.95
N ASN A 62 2.44 -0.02 -14.79
CA ASN A 62 2.12 -1.42 -14.49
C ASN A 62 2.97 -1.99 -13.36
N ASN A 63 4.24 -1.62 -13.28
CA ASN A 63 5.17 -2.17 -12.31
C ASN A 63 5.52 -1.12 -11.25
N LYS A 64 5.07 -1.35 -10.02
CA LYS A 64 5.30 -0.44 -8.90
C LYS A 64 6.03 -1.12 -7.77
N PHE A 65 6.98 -0.42 -7.18
CA PHE A 65 7.62 -0.80 -5.94
C PHE A 65 7.39 0.28 -4.88
N ILE A 66 6.76 -0.06 -3.77
CA ILE A 66 6.52 0.87 -2.65
C ILE A 66 7.38 0.41 -1.48
N LEU A 67 8.55 1.05 -1.35
CA LEU A 67 9.49 0.85 -0.26
C LEU A 67 9.20 1.86 0.85
N GLY A 68 8.99 1.43 2.07
CA GLY A 68 8.71 2.42 3.10
C GLY A 68 8.77 1.91 4.52
N GLY A 69 8.60 2.82 5.48
CA GLY A 69 8.52 2.47 6.90
C GLY A 69 7.30 1.61 7.24
N ARG A 70 7.20 1.18 8.50
CA ARG A 70 5.96 0.60 9.03
C ARG A 70 4.93 1.69 9.29
N GLN A 71 3.64 1.33 9.29
CA GLN A 71 2.51 2.23 9.62
C GLN A 71 2.43 3.49 8.72
N ILE A 72 2.75 3.35 7.45
CA ILE A 72 2.66 4.40 6.44
C ILE A 72 1.47 4.23 5.49
N PHE A 73 0.46 3.43 5.84
CA PHE A 73 -0.76 3.14 5.08
C PHE A 73 -0.63 2.16 3.89
N LYS A 74 0.45 1.35 3.81
CA LYS A 74 0.61 0.32 2.76
C LYS A 74 -0.60 -0.61 2.65
N SER A 75 -1.02 -1.22 3.77
CA SER A 75 -2.16 -2.16 3.75
C SER A 75 -3.48 -1.48 3.36
N THR A 76 -3.66 -0.20 3.69
CA THR A 76 -4.82 0.59 3.26
C THR A 76 -4.81 0.80 1.75
N TYR A 77 -3.67 1.19 1.19
CA TYR A 77 -3.47 1.28 -0.26
C TYR A 77 -3.78 -0.05 -0.95
N THR A 78 -3.23 -1.15 -0.44
CA THR A 78 -3.45 -2.50 -1.00
C THR A 78 -4.93 -2.87 -1.03
N THR A 79 -5.66 -2.68 0.08
CA THR A 79 -7.09 -3.00 0.12
C THR A 79 -7.92 -2.12 -0.81
N ASP A 80 -7.55 -0.85 -0.96
CA ASP A 80 -8.25 0.06 -1.87
C ASP A 80 -8.07 -0.34 -3.32
N VAL A 81 -6.83 -0.59 -3.74
CA VAL A 81 -6.52 -0.97 -5.12
C VAL A 81 -7.18 -2.29 -5.48
N LEU A 82 -7.09 -3.31 -4.61
CA LEU A 82 -7.75 -4.60 -4.83
C LEU A 82 -9.27 -4.46 -4.93
N ALA A 83 -9.90 -3.75 -4.01
CA ALA A 83 -11.35 -3.58 -4.01
C ALA A 83 -11.82 -2.71 -5.19
N PHE A 84 -11.10 -1.62 -5.50
CA PHE A 84 -11.38 -0.78 -6.66
C PHE A 84 -11.32 -1.57 -7.96
N GLU A 85 -10.21 -2.24 -8.23
CA GLU A 85 -10.06 -2.99 -9.49
C GLU A 85 -11.04 -4.16 -9.58
N ALA A 86 -11.28 -4.87 -8.47
CA ALA A 86 -12.23 -5.99 -8.44
C ALA A 86 -13.68 -5.56 -8.68
N THR A 87 -14.06 -4.35 -8.22
CA THR A 87 -15.47 -3.90 -8.31
C THR A 87 -15.76 -3.08 -9.56
N THR A 88 -14.77 -2.34 -10.08
CA THR A 88 -14.94 -1.49 -11.27
C THR A 88 -14.66 -2.21 -12.59
N LYS A 89 -13.81 -3.24 -12.58
CA LYS A 89 -13.49 -4.06 -13.76
C LYS A 89 -14.21 -5.40 -13.66
N ARG A 90 -14.81 -5.87 -14.74
CA ARG A 90 -15.43 -7.19 -14.82
C ARG A 90 -14.39 -8.25 -15.17
N ASN A 91 -14.60 -9.47 -14.69
CA ASN A 91 -13.76 -10.64 -15.00
C ASN A 91 -12.28 -10.46 -14.57
N SER A 92 -11.98 -9.57 -13.62
CA SER A 92 -10.63 -9.35 -13.12
C SER A 92 -10.22 -10.47 -12.18
N GLN A 93 -9.00 -10.95 -12.33
CA GLN A 93 -8.36 -11.86 -11.39
C GLN A 93 -7.22 -11.12 -10.71
N LEU A 94 -7.36 -10.87 -9.41
CA LEU A 94 -6.40 -10.14 -8.60
C LEU A 94 -5.78 -11.11 -7.61
N VAL A 95 -4.48 -10.99 -7.39
CA VAL A 95 -3.74 -11.87 -6.48
C VAL A 95 -3.00 -11.03 -5.46
N TYR A 96 -3.26 -11.29 -4.19
CA TYR A 96 -2.50 -10.76 -3.07
C TYR A 96 -1.65 -11.88 -2.48
N VAL A 97 -0.37 -11.61 -2.32
CA VAL A 97 0.60 -12.55 -1.77
C VAL A 97 1.28 -11.96 -0.56
N THR A 98 1.34 -12.70 0.52
CA THR A 98 2.10 -12.35 1.72
C THR A 98 2.97 -13.54 2.16
N TYR A 99 3.88 -13.32 3.10
CA TYR A 99 4.90 -14.34 3.42
C TYR A 99 4.39 -15.44 4.37
N ASP A 100 3.31 -15.25 5.13
CA ASP A 100 2.80 -16.27 6.05
C ASP A 100 1.27 -16.33 6.14
N ASP A 101 0.75 -17.43 6.71
CA ASP A 101 -0.70 -17.67 6.84
C ASP A 101 -1.39 -16.80 7.88
N ILE A 102 -0.66 -16.31 8.90
CA ILE A 102 -1.20 -15.41 9.92
C ILE A 102 -1.50 -14.05 9.28
N ASN A 103 -0.55 -13.51 8.54
CA ASN A 103 -0.74 -12.27 7.79
C ASN A 103 -1.80 -12.41 6.70
N LYS A 104 -1.82 -13.53 5.98
CA LYS A 104 -2.87 -13.87 5.00
C LYS A 104 -4.25 -13.83 5.65
N ALA A 105 -4.45 -14.54 6.76
CA ALA A 105 -5.74 -14.58 7.46
C ALA A 105 -6.14 -13.20 8.00
N GLY A 106 -5.20 -12.46 8.61
CA GLY A 106 -5.42 -11.11 9.12
C GLY A 106 -5.79 -10.13 8.00
N PHE A 107 -5.06 -10.13 6.89
CA PHE A 107 -5.35 -9.29 5.74
C PHE A 107 -6.71 -9.63 5.12
N SER A 108 -6.94 -10.90 4.81
CA SER A 108 -8.19 -11.33 4.17
C SER A 108 -9.41 -11.02 5.03
N ARG A 109 -9.43 -11.42 6.31
CA ARG A 109 -10.60 -11.27 7.17
C ARG A 109 -10.77 -9.84 7.67
N GLN A 110 -9.73 -9.28 8.32
CA GLN A 110 -9.86 -8.01 9.03
C GLN A 110 -9.80 -6.81 8.09
N LYS A 111 -8.88 -6.82 7.12
CA LYS A 111 -8.69 -5.67 6.25
C LYS A 111 -9.62 -5.71 5.04
N LEU A 112 -9.68 -6.82 4.32
CA LEU A 112 -10.39 -6.88 3.05
C LEU A 112 -11.88 -7.21 3.25
N GLN A 113 -12.23 -8.28 3.97
CA GLN A 113 -13.63 -8.68 4.15
C GLN A 113 -14.37 -7.70 5.08
N ILE A 114 -13.98 -7.63 6.35
CA ILE A 114 -14.68 -6.80 7.35
C ILE A 114 -14.44 -5.31 7.08
N GLY A 115 -13.18 -4.87 7.01
CA GLY A 115 -12.83 -3.47 6.93
C GLY A 115 -13.14 -2.82 5.57
N THR A 116 -13.26 -3.60 4.50
CA THR A 116 -13.49 -3.07 3.15
C THR A 116 -14.87 -3.42 2.63
N PHE A 117 -15.17 -4.70 2.42
CA PHE A 117 -16.46 -5.08 1.82
C PHE A 117 -17.62 -4.89 2.77
N ASP A 118 -17.57 -5.40 3.99
CA ASP A 118 -18.64 -5.24 4.96
C ASP A 118 -18.73 -3.81 5.53
N GLY A 119 -17.60 -3.10 5.55
CA GLY A 119 -17.51 -1.72 6.01
C GLY A 119 -18.11 -0.67 5.07
N SER A 120 -18.62 -1.06 3.90
CA SER A 120 -19.26 -0.16 2.93
C SER A 120 -20.62 -0.69 2.49
N ASP A 121 -21.67 0.15 2.62
CA ASP A 121 -23.04 -0.20 2.19
C ASP A 121 -23.12 -0.50 0.68
N VAL A 122 -22.20 0.00 -0.09
CA VAL A 122 -22.10 -0.24 -1.53
C VAL A 122 -21.34 -1.55 -1.80
N LEU A 123 -20.14 -1.70 -1.21
CA LEU A 123 -19.26 -2.83 -1.51
C LEU A 123 -19.81 -4.16 -1.01
N LYS A 124 -20.55 -4.20 0.10
CA LYS A 124 -21.18 -5.43 0.63
C LYS A 124 -22.16 -6.10 -0.35
N LYS A 125 -22.56 -5.42 -1.43
CA LYS A 125 -23.43 -5.96 -2.47
C LYS A 125 -22.68 -6.82 -3.51
N PHE A 126 -21.35 -6.70 -3.58
CA PHE A 126 -20.52 -7.34 -4.60
C PHE A 126 -20.17 -8.81 -4.34
N PRO A 127 -19.81 -9.26 -3.13
CA PRO A 127 -19.48 -10.66 -2.89
C PRO A 127 -20.63 -11.61 -3.26
N ARG A 128 -20.31 -12.74 -3.92
CA ARG A 128 -21.31 -13.76 -4.32
C ARG A 128 -21.89 -14.51 -3.13
N ASN A 129 -21.03 -14.82 -2.16
CA ASN A 129 -21.38 -15.56 -0.95
C ASN A 129 -20.97 -14.75 0.28
N ARG A 130 -21.55 -15.09 1.44
CA ARG A 130 -21.05 -14.58 2.71
C ARG A 130 -19.56 -14.88 2.80
N LEU A 131 -18.81 -13.86 3.13
CA LEU A 131 -17.36 -13.90 3.23
C LEU A 131 -16.95 -14.92 4.30
N GLY A 132 -16.35 -16.01 3.90
CA GLY A 132 -15.91 -17.10 4.79
C GLY A 132 -14.62 -17.76 4.35
N ASN A 133 -14.29 -17.66 3.06
CA ASN A 133 -13.05 -18.19 2.52
C ASN A 133 -11.92 -17.16 2.70
N VAL A 134 -10.85 -17.55 3.37
CA VAL A 134 -9.66 -16.70 3.57
C VAL A 134 -8.83 -16.59 2.29
N GLY A 135 -8.86 -17.61 1.45
CA GLY A 135 -8.04 -17.68 0.23
C GLY A 135 -8.66 -17.07 -1.02
N GLU A 136 -10.00 -16.82 -1.01
CA GLU A 136 -10.70 -16.36 -2.22
C GLU A 136 -11.94 -15.55 -1.90
N ILE A 137 -12.10 -14.43 -2.59
CA ILE A 137 -13.28 -13.58 -2.56
C ILE A 137 -13.80 -13.44 -3.99
N SER A 138 -14.88 -14.16 -4.30
CA SER A 138 -15.54 -14.10 -5.61
C SER A 138 -16.65 -13.06 -5.63
N LEU A 139 -16.70 -12.23 -6.69
CA LEU A 139 -17.65 -11.13 -6.84
C LEU A 139 -18.71 -11.41 -7.91
N LYS A 140 -19.87 -10.77 -7.78
CA LYS A 140 -21.02 -10.92 -8.71
C LYS A 140 -20.72 -10.43 -10.15
N ASN A 141 -19.71 -9.57 -10.33
CA ASN A 141 -19.23 -9.12 -11.64
C ASN A 141 -18.21 -10.07 -12.30
N ASN A 142 -18.08 -11.30 -11.77
CA ASN A 142 -17.13 -12.34 -12.16
C ASN A 142 -15.66 -12.02 -11.85
N SER A 143 -15.38 -10.98 -11.07
CA SER A 143 -14.02 -10.74 -10.58
C SER A 143 -13.73 -11.60 -9.35
N THR A 144 -12.46 -11.92 -9.13
CA THR A 144 -12.03 -12.72 -7.98
C THR A 144 -10.75 -12.11 -7.40
N ILE A 145 -10.69 -12.02 -6.07
CA ILE A 145 -9.48 -11.66 -5.33
C ILE A 145 -8.98 -12.94 -4.66
N TYR A 146 -7.80 -13.39 -5.03
CA TYR A 146 -7.09 -14.49 -4.40
C TYR A 146 -6.13 -13.94 -3.35
N VAL A 147 -6.13 -14.56 -2.17
CA VAL A 147 -5.24 -14.23 -1.06
C VAL A 147 -4.42 -15.48 -0.73
N THR A 148 -3.12 -15.41 -0.94
CA THR A 148 -2.22 -16.57 -0.82
C THR A 148 -0.92 -16.20 -0.10
N THR A 149 -0.10 -17.21 0.16
CA THR A 149 1.26 -17.07 0.71
C THR A 149 2.28 -17.59 -0.29
N ASP A 150 3.53 -17.19 -0.12
CA ASP A 150 4.67 -17.67 -0.92
C ASP A 150 5.26 -19.00 -0.47
N HIS A 151 4.83 -19.55 0.69
CA HIS A 151 5.37 -20.77 1.29
C HIS A 151 5.38 -21.98 0.34
N GLY A 152 6.39 -22.04 -0.56
CA GLY A 152 6.69 -23.20 -1.41
C GLY A 152 5.58 -23.64 -2.37
N GLN A 153 4.50 -22.90 -2.47
CA GLN A 153 3.33 -23.25 -3.26
C GLN A 153 3.10 -22.24 -4.41
N TYR A 154 4.14 -22.01 -5.21
CA TYR A 154 4.06 -21.19 -6.43
C TYR A 154 2.91 -21.60 -7.36
N HIS A 155 2.50 -22.87 -7.29
CA HIS A 155 1.41 -23.42 -8.10
C HIS A 155 0.05 -22.74 -7.89
N HIS A 156 -0.17 -22.09 -6.75
CA HIS A 156 -1.42 -21.38 -6.51
C HIS A 156 -1.61 -20.13 -7.38
N VAL A 157 -0.54 -19.60 -7.94
CA VAL A 157 -0.58 -18.43 -8.83
C VAL A 157 -0.38 -18.84 -10.29
N GLU A 158 0.41 -19.88 -10.57
CA GLU A 158 0.77 -20.35 -11.92
C GLU A 158 -0.44 -20.78 -12.75
N GLY A 159 -1.55 -21.06 -12.37
CA GLY A 159 -2.73 -21.38 -13.19
C GLY A 159 -3.70 -20.21 -13.39
N LYS A 160 -3.34 -18.99 -12.95
CA LYS A 160 -4.27 -17.85 -12.94
C LYS A 160 -3.81 -16.79 -13.92
N SER A 161 -4.73 -16.35 -14.77
CA SER A 161 -4.49 -15.19 -15.65
C SER A 161 -4.68 -13.91 -14.85
N ALA A 162 -3.71 -13.57 -13.97
CA ALA A 162 -3.81 -12.44 -13.08
C ALA A 162 -3.76 -11.11 -13.84
N SER A 163 -4.68 -10.21 -13.55
CA SER A 163 -4.68 -8.83 -14.04
C SER A 163 -3.89 -7.87 -13.14
N HIS A 164 -3.70 -8.23 -11.87
CA HIS A 164 -2.83 -7.52 -10.95
C HIS A 164 -2.33 -8.48 -9.86
N ILE A 165 -1.04 -8.46 -9.59
CA ILE A 165 -0.40 -9.19 -8.49
C ILE A 165 0.17 -8.17 -7.51
N MET A 166 -0.20 -8.28 -6.24
CA MET A 166 0.30 -7.44 -5.15
C MET A 166 1.08 -8.30 -4.16
N LEU A 167 2.36 -8.03 -4.01
CA LEU A 167 3.27 -8.71 -3.08
C LEU A 167 3.47 -7.81 -1.86
N ASP A 168 2.94 -8.21 -0.71
CA ASP A 168 3.06 -7.45 0.54
C ASP A 168 4.05 -8.12 1.48
N GLU A 169 4.76 -7.31 2.28
CA GLU A 169 5.90 -7.72 3.10
C GLU A 169 6.97 -8.48 2.26
N ALA A 170 7.22 -7.96 1.05
CA ALA A 170 8.03 -8.62 0.03
C ALA A 170 9.49 -8.87 0.43
N GLN A 171 10.01 -8.13 1.44
CA GLN A 171 11.34 -8.37 2.00
C GLN A 171 11.51 -9.75 2.68
N TYR A 172 10.40 -10.44 2.97
CA TYR A 172 10.39 -11.78 3.58
C TYR A 172 10.04 -12.88 2.58
N GLN A 173 9.68 -12.55 1.34
CA GLN A 173 9.27 -13.52 0.33
C GLN A 173 10.46 -14.13 -0.40
N ASP A 174 10.26 -15.37 -0.88
CA ASP A 174 11.28 -16.06 -1.69
C ASP A 174 11.40 -15.39 -3.07
N MET A 175 12.62 -15.06 -3.45
CA MET A 175 12.91 -14.38 -4.71
C MET A 175 12.63 -15.20 -5.96
N GLN A 176 12.63 -16.52 -5.89
CA GLN A 176 12.23 -17.37 -7.02
C GLN A 176 10.78 -17.07 -7.46
N TYR A 177 9.98 -16.49 -6.58
CA TYR A 177 8.63 -16.05 -6.88
C TYR A 177 8.61 -14.90 -7.88
N PHE A 178 9.53 -13.96 -7.76
CA PHE A 178 9.62 -12.80 -8.64
C PHE A 178 9.95 -13.18 -10.09
N ASP A 179 10.78 -14.20 -10.30
CA ASP A 179 11.13 -14.69 -11.64
C ASP A 179 9.94 -15.31 -12.36
N ARG A 180 8.91 -15.76 -11.64
CA ARG A 180 7.73 -16.41 -12.19
C ARG A 180 6.56 -15.46 -12.46
N ILE A 181 6.54 -14.30 -11.84
CA ILE A 181 5.48 -13.30 -12.03
C ILE A 181 5.26 -12.94 -13.50
N PRO A 182 6.30 -12.67 -14.31
CA PRO A 182 6.12 -12.37 -15.73
C PRO A 182 5.42 -13.49 -16.49
N LEU A 183 5.66 -14.76 -16.13
CA LEU A 183 5.04 -15.91 -16.79
C LEU A 183 3.52 -15.96 -16.55
N VAL A 184 3.06 -15.65 -15.34
CA VAL A 184 1.65 -15.63 -14.97
C VAL A 184 0.90 -14.49 -15.67
N MET A 185 1.59 -13.43 -16.05
CA MET A 185 1.02 -12.22 -16.60
C MET A 185 1.21 -12.05 -18.11
N THR A 186 1.82 -13.03 -18.78
CA THR A 186 2.13 -12.97 -20.21
C THR A 186 0.89 -12.67 -21.08
N ILE A 187 -0.26 -13.26 -20.74
CA ILE A 187 -1.50 -13.08 -21.52
C ILE A 187 -2.23 -11.80 -21.12
N THR A 188 -2.23 -11.47 -19.85
CA THR A 188 -3.03 -10.35 -19.30
C THR A 188 -2.35 -9.00 -19.45
N GLN A 189 -1.02 -8.97 -19.65
CA GLN A 189 -0.19 -7.77 -19.55
C GLN A 189 -0.52 -7.00 -18.26
N GLY A 190 -0.71 -7.74 -17.18
CA GLY A 190 -1.23 -7.26 -15.92
C GLY A 190 -0.26 -6.33 -15.18
N LYS A 191 -0.65 -5.96 -13.96
CA LYS A 191 0.12 -5.07 -13.08
C LYS A 191 0.83 -5.86 -11.99
N VAL A 192 2.00 -5.37 -11.57
CA VAL A 192 2.72 -5.84 -10.37
C VAL A 192 2.90 -4.70 -9.41
N SER A 193 2.54 -4.92 -8.15
CA SER A 193 2.87 -4.00 -7.06
C SER A 193 3.63 -4.75 -5.97
N VAL A 194 4.85 -4.32 -5.71
CA VAL A 194 5.71 -4.83 -4.64
C VAL A 194 5.68 -3.86 -3.48
N LEU A 195 5.30 -4.33 -2.30
CA LEU A 195 5.20 -3.50 -1.11
C LEU A 195 6.03 -4.13 0.02
N GLY A 196 6.79 -3.30 0.73
CA GLY A 196 7.54 -3.80 1.87
C GLY A 196 8.20 -2.71 2.68
N VAL A 197 8.90 -3.12 3.73
CA VAL A 197 9.85 -2.26 4.45
C VAL A 197 11.24 -2.49 3.89
N GLY A 198 12.21 -1.70 4.34
CA GLY A 198 13.61 -1.95 4.00
C GLY A 198 14.06 -3.34 4.48
N GLY A 199 14.99 -3.92 3.79
CA GLY A 199 15.53 -5.24 4.03
C GLY A 199 17.04 -5.28 4.19
N GLU A 200 17.61 -6.48 4.11
CA GLU A 200 19.03 -6.68 4.14
C GLU A 200 19.68 -6.28 2.81
N SER A 201 20.78 -5.53 2.89
CA SER A 201 21.56 -5.13 1.71
C SER A 201 22.19 -6.34 1.01
N GLY A 202 22.27 -6.25 -0.31
CA GLY A 202 22.75 -7.33 -1.18
C GLY A 202 21.72 -8.45 -1.37
N SER A 203 20.48 -8.27 -0.86
CA SER A 203 19.38 -9.19 -1.13
C SER A 203 18.83 -8.97 -2.54
N PRO A 204 18.22 -9.99 -3.15
CA PRO A 204 17.49 -9.82 -4.41
C PRO A 204 16.33 -8.80 -4.31
N TYR A 205 15.73 -8.65 -3.13
CA TYR A 205 14.72 -7.61 -2.87
C TYR A 205 15.31 -6.19 -3.01
N GLU A 206 16.53 -5.95 -2.51
CA GLU A 206 17.24 -4.68 -2.74
C GLU A 206 17.58 -4.51 -4.23
N GLN A 207 18.00 -5.59 -4.90
CA GLN A 207 18.30 -5.51 -6.35
C GLN A 207 17.06 -5.07 -7.14
N LEU A 208 15.90 -5.63 -6.85
CA LEU A 208 14.64 -5.21 -7.49
C LEU A 208 14.33 -3.72 -7.22
N TRP A 209 14.57 -3.23 -5.99
CA TRP A 209 14.45 -1.80 -5.70
C TRP A 209 15.42 -0.96 -6.52
N ARG A 210 16.68 -1.40 -6.65
CA ARG A 210 17.70 -0.71 -7.44
C ARG A 210 17.37 -0.66 -8.93
N ASP A 211 16.56 -1.57 -9.41
CA ASP A 211 16.09 -1.60 -10.80
C ASP A 211 14.91 -0.64 -11.07
N THR A 212 14.35 -0.03 -10.03
CA THR A 212 13.33 1.01 -10.15
C THR A 212 13.93 2.40 -10.36
N ASP A 213 13.10 3.38 -10.68
CA ASP A 213 13.50 4.78 -10.79
C ASP A 213 13.71 5.50 -9.44
N GLN A 214 13.48 4.84 -8.31
CA GLN A 214 13.83 5.25 -6.94
C GLN A 214 13.34 6.66 -6.60
N ARG A 215 12.04 6.89 -6.70
CA ARG A 215 11.43 8.21 -6.42
C ARG A 215 11.42 8.54 -4.94
N GLU A 216 11.71 9.79 -4.66
CA GLU A 216 11.56 10.41 -3.35
C GLU A 216 10.58 11.57 -3.41
N TRP A 217 9.78 11.74 -2.34
CA TRP A 217 8.87 12.87 -2.23
C TRP A 217 9.62 14.15 -1.89
N VAL A 218 9.51 15.18 -2.74
CA VAL A 218 10.07 16.50 -2.52
C VAL A 218 8.93 17.47 -2.27
N PHE A 219 8.90 18.06 -1.08
CA PHE A 219 7.90 19.05 -0.71
C PHE A 219 8.12 20.37 -1.45
N ASP A 220 7.06 21.10 -1.77
CA ASP A 220 7.13 22.43 -2.37
C ASP A 220 7.65 23.47 -1.36
N ASN A 221 7.35 23.29 -0.07
CA ASN A 221 7.98 24.05 1.00
C ASN A 221 9.41 23.53 1.21
N ASN A 222 10.39 24.32 0.77
CA ASN A 222 11.82 24.01 0.89
C ASN A 222 12.44 24.45 2.22
N GLU A 223 11.66 25.04 3.15
CA GLU A 223 12.14 25.42 4.46
C GLU A 223 12.49 24.19 5.30
N ASP A 224 13.49 24.36 6.16
CA ASP A 224 13.89 23.31 7.08
C ASP A 224 12.99 23.33 8.33
N TYR A 225 12.68 22.16 8.86
CA TYR A 225 12.09 22.03 10.18
C TYR A 225 13.21 21.82 11.22
N VAL A 226 13.17 22.60 12.29
CA VAL A 226 14.09 22.45 13.42
C VAL A 226 13.28 21.94 14.61
N ASP A 227 13.62 20.76 15.11
CA ASP A 227 12.94 20.21 16.29
C ASP A 227 13.37 20.92 17.60
N SER A 228 12.73 20.57 18.71
CA SER A 228 13.02 21.14 20.03
C SER A 228 14.44 20.86 20.57
N ALA A 229 15.14 19.87 19.98
CA ALA A 229 16.54 19.56 20.29
C ALA A 229 17.52 20.24 19.32
N GLY A 230 17.03 21.09 18.40
CA GLY A 230 17.85 21.79 17.41
C GLY A 230 18.29 20.94 16.23
N ILE A 231 17.69 19.75 16.04
CA ILE A 231 17.98 18.88 14.89
C ILE A 231 17.25 19.41 13.66
N ILE A 232 17.98 19.57 12.57
CA ILE A 232 17.47 20.12 11.31
C ILE A 232 16.98 18.99 10.40
N PHE A 233 15.71 19.06 10.01
CA PHE A 233 15.09 18.19 9.00
C PHE A 233 14.91 18.97 7.71
N LYS A 234 15.77 18.71 6.75
CA LYS A 234 15.83 19.40 5.47
C LYS A 234 14.52 19.31 4.69
N GLY A 235 14.02 20.47 4.22
CA GLY A 235 12.81 20.56 3.40
C GLY A 235 11.52 20.13 4.10
N GLN A 236 11.49 20.03 5.42
CA GLN A 236 10.33 19.64 6.21
C GLN A 236 9.67 20.78 6.98
N GLY A 237 9.93 22.04 6.60
CA GLY A 237 9.32 23.23 7.20
C GLY A 237 7.79 23.25 7.14
N TRP A 238 7.18 22.50 6.20
CA TRP A 238 5.74 22.30 6.14
C TRP A 238 5.12 21.81 7.46
N ARG A 239 5.92 21.21 8.34
CA ARG A 239 5.46 20.75 9.66
C ARG A 239 5.09 21.88 10.60
N ASN A 240 5.66 23.08 10.40
CA ASN A 240 5.31 24.26 11.20
C ASN A 240 3.86 24.71 10.94
N ASP A 241 3.28 24.33 9.80
CA ASP A 241 1.92 24.69 9.38
C ASP A 241 0.89 23.60 9.71
N LEU A 242 1.29 22.51 10.38
CA LEU A 242 0.38 21.46 10.80
C LEU A 242 -0.65 22.03 11.78
N ILE A 243 -1.91 21.68 11.58
CA ILE A 243 -3.02 22.14 12.39
C ILE A 243 -3.51 20.99 13.25
N PHE A 244 -3.48 21.25 14.55
CA PHE A 244 -4.01 20.35 15.56
C PHE A 244 -5.22 20.97 16.23
N GLY A 245 -6.17 20.14 16.63
CA GLY A 245 -7.37 20.60 17.28
C GLY A 245 -8.20 19.42 17.82
N GLU A 246 -9.37 19.76 18.31
CA GLU A 246 -10.32 18.75 18.79
C GLU A 246 -10.96 18.02 17.60
N ILE A 247 -10.83 16.70 17.61
CA ILE A 247 -11.47 15.80 16.65
C ILE A 247 -12.55 15.05 17.41
N LYS A 248 -13.81 15.25 17.02
CA LYS A 248 -14.94 14.50 17.55
C LYS A 248 -14.98 13.12 16.90
N ASP A 249 -15.05 12.08 17.70
CA ASP A 249 -15.31 10.73 17.22
C ASP A 249 -16.81 10.60 16.95
N GLU A 250 -17.19 10.36 15.70
CA GLU A 250 -18.61 10.32 15.28
C GLU A 250 -19.38 9.15 15.89
N ASP A 251 -18.69 8.05 16.25
CA ASP A 251 -19.33 6.84 16.77
C ASP A 251 -19.44 6.84 18.31
N THR A 252 -18.48 7.48 19.00
CA THR A 252 -18.40 7.46 20.47
C THR A 252 -18.69 8.82 21.12
N GLU A 253 -18.87 9.88 20.31
CA GLU A 253 -18.96 11.29 20.74
C GLU A 253 -17.73 11.78 21.54
N ALA A 254 -16.73 10.92 21.75
CA ALA A 254 -15.52 11.30 22.46
C ALA A 254 -14.71 12.32 21.67
N THR A 255 -14.27 13.36 22.36
CA THR A 255 -13.38 14.38 21.78
C THR A 255 -11.93 14.02 22.11
N LYS A 256 -11.08 13.99 21.10
CA LYS A 256 -9.64 13.83 21.25
C LYS A 256 -8.89 14.91 20.51
N TRP A 257 -7.71 15.27 21.03
CA TRP A 257 -6.80 16.14 20.33
C TRP A 257 -6.05 15.37 19.23
N GLY A 258 -5.92 15.95 18.05
CA GLY A 258 -5.21 15.31 16.94
C GLY A 258 -5.01 16.22 15.74
N LEU A 259 -4.30 15.70 14.75
CA LEU A 259 -4.07 16.38 13.48
C LEU A 259 -5.37 16.56 12.72
N ILE A 260 -5.69 17.81 12.38
CA ILE A 260 -6.85 18.11 11.53
C ILE A 260 -6.47 17.81 10.08
N ALA A 261 -7.06 16.74 9.56
CA ALA A 261 -6.85 16.29 8.21
C ALA A 261 -7.93 16.87 7.29
N ASP A 262 -7.64 17.99 6.68
CA ASP A 262 -8.51 18.73 5.77
C ASP A 262 -7.75 19.19 4.50
N ASP A 263 -8.38 20.01 3.68
CA ASP A 263 -7.78 20.54 2.45
C ASP A 263 -6.51 21.37 2.70
N ARG A 264 -6.35 21.94 3.89
CA ARG A 264 -5.13 22.66 4.28
C ARG A 264 -3.95 21.73 4.41
N LEU A 265 -4.16 20.53 5.00
CA LEU A 265 -3.13 19.50 5.07
C LEU A 265 -2.65 19.11 3.66
N MET A 266 -3.59 18.99 2.72
CA MET A 266 -3.27 18.70 1.32
C MET A 266 -2.40 19.79 0.69
N LYS A 267 -2.66 21.05 1.02
CA LYS A 267 -1.90 22.19 0.50
C LYS A 267 -0.51 22.30 1.10
N ILE A 268 -0.39 22.20 2.43
CA ILE A 268 0.92 22.33 3.11
C ILE A 268 1.85 21.15 2.84
N MET A 269 1.31 19.98 2.52
CA MET A 269 2.07 18.79 2.14
C MET A 269 2.25 18.64 0.62
N SER A 270 1.92 19.69 -0.15
CA SER A 270 2.12 19.65 -1.61
C SER A 270 3.59 19.42 -1.96
N GLY A 271 3.80 18.75 -3.06
CA GLY A 271 5.11 18.36 -3.53
C GLY A 271 5.03 17.52 -4.79
N ARG A 272 6.11 16.83 -5.09
CA ARG A 272 6.19 15.92 -6.23
C ARG A 272 7.13 14.76 -5.99
N TRP A 273 6.88 13.66 -6.64
CA TRP A 273 7.83 12.56 -6.73
C TRP A 273 8.96 12.90 -7.71
N ARG A 274 10.19 12.81 -7.25
CA ARG A 274 11.40 13.00 -8.05
C ARG A 274 12.12 11.68 -8.20
N ALA A 275 12.29 11.21 -9.42
CA ALA A 275 13.08 10.03 -9.73
C ALA A 275 14.58 10.33 -9.55
N ASN A 276 15.27 9.48 -8.79
CA ASN A 276 16.73 9.54 -8.66
C ASN A 276 17.41 8.83 -9.82
N GLU A 277 16.74 7.82 -10.42
CA GLU A 277 17.18 7.02 -11.55
C GLU A 277 16.19 7.11 -12.73
N PRO A 278 15.98 8.31 -13.33
CA PRO A 278 14.91 8.54 -14.31
C PRO A 278 15.00 7.65 -15.57
N GLN A 279 16.20 7.15 -15.92
CA GLN A 279 16.39 6.23 -17.03
C GLN A 279 15.70 4.88 -16.82
N LYS A 280 15.43 4.49 -15.58
CA LYS A 280 14.75 3.24 -15.20
C LYS A 280 13.22 3.37 -15.12
N SER A 281 12.66 4.57 -15.30
CA SER A 281 11.20 4.80 -15.26
C SER A 281 10.41 4.04 -16.33
N ARG A 282 11.07 3.44 -17.31
CA ARG A 282 10.42 2.63 -18.34
C ARG A 282 10.03 1.24 -17.87
N ASP A 283 10.70 0.74 -16.83
CA ASP A 283 10.57 -0.63 -16.36
C ASP A 283 9.81 -0.71 -15.04
N TRP A 284 10.18 0.15 -14.06
CA TRP A 284 9.60 0.17 -12.73
C TRP A 284 9.52 1.57 -12.14
N HIS A 285 8.37 1.92 -11.56
CA HIS A 285 8.23 3.09 -10.70
C HIS A 285 8.45 2.69 -9.24
N GLY A 286 9.49 3.22 -8.61
CA GLY A 286 9.82 2.98 -7.21
C GLY A 286 9.47 4.19 -6.34
N PHE A 287 8.69 4.01 -5.27
CA PHE A 287 8.27 5.07 -4.36
C PHE A 287 8.83 4.80 -2.96
N HIS A 288 9.69 5.70 -2.47
CA HIS A 288 10.24 5.62 -1.12
C HIS A 288 9.40 6.45 -0.15
N VAL A 289 8.78 5.80 0.82
CA VAL A 289 7.84 6.40 1.78
C VAL A 289 8.32 6.18 3.22
N PRO A 290 9.31 6.94 3.72
CA PRO A 290 9.76 6.85 5.11
C PRO A 290 8.69 7.40 6.07
N GLN A 291 8.76 7.02 7.36
CA GLN A 291 7.86 7.58 8.38
C GLN A 291 8.01 9.10 8.54
N THR A 292 9.16 9.65 8.21
CA THR A 292 9.44 11.08 8.33
C THR A 292 8.55 11.98 7.48
N ILE A 293 8.00 11.47 6.39
CA ILE A 293 7.05 12.23 5.55
C ILE A 293 5.59 12.05 5.96
N ILE A 294 5.32 11.29 7.03
CA ILE A 294 3.95 11.04 7.50
C ILE A 294 3.58 12.07 8.58
N PRO A 295 2.57 12.92 8.36
CA PRO A 295 2.27 14.05 9.25
C PRO A 295 1.75 13.60 10.63
N HIS A 296 1.18 12.40 10.75
CA HIS A 296 0.69 11.85 12.01
C HIS A 296 1.79 11.33 12.94
N ILE A 297 3.04 11.29 12.48
CA ILE A 297 4.18 10.78 13.25
C ILE A 297 5.05 11.97 13.67
N PRO A 298 5.13 12.30 14.97
CA PRO A 298 5.99 13.39 15.45
C PRO A 298 7.46 13.05 15.23
N LEU A 299 8.28 14.07 14.94
CA LEU A 299 9.71 13.90 14.76
C LEU A 299 10.43 13.86 16.12
N SER A 300 10.12 14.80 17.03
CA SER A 300 10.75 14.89 18.34
C SER A 300 9.85 14.36 19.47
N THR A 301 10.47 13.99 20.57
CA THR A 301 9.75 13.60 21.80
C THR A 301 9.02 14.77 22.44
N ALA A 302 9.52 15.99 22.29
CA ALA A 302 8.88 17.21 22.78
C ALA A 302 7.61 17.52 22.00
N ASP A 303 7.63 17.41 20.66
CA ASP A 303 6.44 17.57 19.84
C ASP A 303 5.38 16.52 20.17
N ALA A 304 5.79 15.26 20.36
CA ALA A 304 4.87 14.17 20.71
C ALA A 304 4.07 14.47 21.98
N THR A 305 4.74 15.00 23.01
CA THR A 305 4.13 15.29 24.32
C THR A 305 3.53 16.69 24.43
N ASN A 306 3.67 17.53 23.40
CA ASN A 306 3.12 18.88 23.40
C ASN A 306 1.58 18.83 23.31
N PRO A 307 0.82 19.33 24.32
CA PRO A 307 -0.64 19.25 24.33
C PRO A 307 -1.32 20.10 23.23
N LYS A 308 -0.58 21.04 22.63
CA LYS A 308 -1.06 21.85 21.51
C LYS A 308 -0.78 21.20 20.14
N MET A 309 0.00 20.13 20.12
CA MET A 309 0.37 19.39 18.92
C MET A 309 -0.16 17.95 19.02
N TYR A 310 0.75 16.97 19.01
CA TYR A 310 0.36 15.56 18.97
C TYR A 310 -0.31 15.03 20.23
N ASN A 311 0.10 15.46 21.43
CA ASN A 311 -0.38 15.01 22.73
C ASN A 311 -0.49 13.46 22.83
N ILE A 312 0.60 12.79 22.47
CA ILE A 312 0.70 11.33 22.47
C ILE A 312 1.95 10.88 23.23
N ASP A 313 2.05 9.58 23.53
CA ASP A 313 3.23 9.01 24.17
C ASP A 313 4.48 9.26 23.32
N LYS A 314 5.52 9.79 23.95
CA LYS A 314 6.84 10.10 23.36
C LYS A 314 7.47 8.92 22.60
N LYS A 315 7.15 7.67 22.98
CA LYS A 315 7.65 6.47 22.29
C LYS A 315 7.29 6.39 20.81
N TYR A 316 6.25 7.13 20.38
CA TYR A 316 5.84 7.17 18.98
C TYR A 316 6.66 8.14 18.13
N ALA A 317 7.42 9.04 18.75
CA ALA A 317 8.29 9.97 18.03
C ALA A 317 9.45 9.25 17.31
N ILE A 318 9.83 9.77 16.15
CA ILE A 318 10.98 9.27 15.37
C ILE A 318 12.25 9.29 16.21
N GLU A 319 12.48 10.38 16.95
CA GLU A 319 13.61 10.52 17.86
C GLU A 319 13.68 9.38 18.90
N ALA A 320 12.56 9.07 19.57
CA ALA A 320 12.52 8.00 20.56
C ALA A 320 12.73 6.61 19.93
N LYS A 321 12.23 6.41 18.72
CA LYS A 321 12.49 5.16 17.97
C LYS A 321 13.98 5.04 17.64
N ARG A 322 14.62 6.12 17.17
CA ARG A 322 16.06 6.13 16.87
C ARG A 322 16.91 5.79 18.10
N GLN A 323 16.54 6.28 19.27
CA GLN A 323 17.27 6.02 20.52
C GLN A 323 17.10 4.61 21.06
N LYS A 324 15.95 3.95 20.79
CA LYS A 324 15.60 2.65 21.39
C LYS A 324 15.76 1.47 20.44
N MET A 325 15.65 1.69 19.15
CA MET A 325 15.77 0.62 18.15
C MET A 325 17.23 0.41 17.79
N SER A 326 17.58 -0.83 17.44
CA SER A 326 18.86 -1.08 16.79
C SER A 326 18.95 -0.34 15.44
N PRO A 327 20.14 0.09 15.00
CA PRO A 327 20.31 0.86 13.76
C PRO A 327 19.64 0.19 12.55
N HIS A 328 19.78 -1.12 12.39
CA HIS A 328 19.17 -1.85 11.28
C HIS A 328 17.63 -1.83 11.32
N LEU A 329 17.02 -1.98 12.50
CA LEU A 329 15.56 -1.89 12.64
C LEU A 329 15.06 -0.46 12.40
N PHE A 330 15.79 0.55 12.86
CA PHE A 330 15.44 1.93 12.57
C PHE A 330 15.50 2.21 11.06
N THR A 331 16.60 1.82 10.41
CA THR A 331 16.77 1.98 8.97
C THR A 331 15.66 1.29 8.19
N SER A 332 15.35 0.03 8.48
CA SER A 332 14.35 -0.71 7.71
C SER A 332 12.91 -0.31 8.06
N HIS A 333 12.56 -0.21 9.35
CA HIS A 333 11.16 -0.05 9.77
C HIS A 333 10.69 1.40 9.86
N VAL A 334 11.61 2.34 10.08
CA VAL A 334 11.27 3.76 10.19
C VAL A 334 11.59 4.49 8.89
N MET A 335 12.82 4.33 8.41
CA MET A 335 13.28 5.02 7.20
C MET A 335 12.90 4.28 5.91
N GLY A 336 12.55 2.99 5.97
CA GLY A 336 12.28 2.19 4.78
C GLY A 336 13.53 1.90 3.95
N GLY A 337 14.71 1.98 4.55
CA GLY A 337 15.99 1.79 3.86
C GLY A 337 16.55 0.38 4.02
N PHE A 338 17.54 0.05 3.21
CA PHE A 338 18.29 -1.20 3.33
C PHE A 338 19.42 -1.06 4.34
N TYR A 339 19.77 -2.16 5.00
CA TYR A 339 20.80 -2.19 6.04
C TYR A 339 21.78 -3.34 5.81
N HIS A 340 23.03 -3.15 6.22
CA HIS A 340 24.01 -4.23 6.25
C HIS A 340 23.84 -5.07 7.51
N ALA A 341 23.78 -6.41 7.36
CA ALA A 341 23.75 -7.30 8.52
C ALA A 341 25.10 -7.21 9.26
N GLU A 342 25.05 -6.99 10.57
CA GLU A 342 26.24 -6.85 11.43
C GLU A 342 27.21 -8.07 11.38
N ARG A 343 26.73 -9.19 10.84
CA ARG A 343 27.50 -10.46 10.77
C ARG A 343 28.13 -10.74 9.42
N ARG A 344 28.05 -9.85 8.45
CA ARG A 344 28.76 -10.06 7.18
C ARG A 344 30.21 -9.62 7.31
N PRO A 345 31.17 -10.56 7.29
CA PRO A 345 32.60 -10.23 7.43
C PRO A 345 33.15 -9.42 6.24
N ILE A 346 32.46 -9.46 5.09
CA ILE A 346 32.86 -8.77 3.86
C ILE A 346 31.60 -8.18 3.21
N THR A 347 31.55 -6.85 3.04
CA THR A 347 30.48 -6.19 2.30
C THR A 347 30.81 -6.12 0.81
N ARG A 348 29.75 -5.95 -0.03
CA ARG A 348 29.95 -5.75 -1.48
C ARG A 348 30.81 -4.51 -1.74
N GLU A 349 30.62 -3.44 -1.00
CA GLU A 349 31.43 -2.22 -1.07
C GLU A 349 32.91 -2.50 -0.77
N MET A 350 33.20 -3.37 0.20
CA MET A 350 34.58 -3.82 0.44
C MET A 350 35.15 -4.63 -0.73
N ILE A 351 34.32 -5.43 -1.36
CA ILE A 351 34.73 -6.19 -2.57
C ILE A 351 34.94 -5.21 -3.73
N ASP A 352 34.02 -4.31 -3.99
CA ASP A 352 34.09 -3.34 -5.08
C ASP A 352 35.33 -2.43 -4.92
N ASN A 353 35.62 -1.99 -3.69
CA ASN A 353 36.85 -1.21 -3.39
C ASN A 353 38.14 -2.03 -3.54
N LEU A 354 38.08 -3.34 -3.40
CA LEU A 354 39.25 -4.20 -3.61
C LEU A 354 39.57 -4.47 -5.10
N PHE A 355 38.55 -4.44 -5.95
CA PHE A 355 38.70 -4.81 -7.36
C PHE A 355 38.63 -3.63 -8.34
N TYR A 356 38.04 -2.51 -7.91
CA TYR A 356 37.77 -1.34 -8.78
C TYR A 356 38.25 -0.01 -8.17
N GLY A 357 38.95 -0.05 -7.02
CA GLY A 357 39.54 1.13 -6.33
C GLY A 357 40.92 1.54 -6.88
#